data_575d54bddccfd6574b7badf4f426daef
#
_entry.id   575d54bddccfd6574b7badf4f426daef
#
_cell.length_a   1.000
_cell.length_b   1.000
_cell.length_c   1.000
_cell.angle_alpha   90.00
_cell.angle_beta   90.00
_cell.angle_gamma   90.00
#
_symmetry.space_group_name_H-M   'P 1'
#
loop_
_entity.id
_entity.type
_entity.pdbx_description
1 polymer ?
#
loop_
_entity_poly.entity_id
_entity_poly.type
_entity_poly.pdbx_seq_one_letter_code
_entity_poly.pdbx_strand_id
1 'polypeptide(L)'
;IELERLASELGKMLGEQDNQVTLSFGREFLQVSLPFGDVDSAGQITQNLMVTFTARLIDGKFPDYRRVMPSNTDKLALFNQEKMTDVLRRVAILSNEKSRGVVFNFASDGMVEVRANNAEQDEAVEMIQAKYQGEPMELSFNAAYLQDVLGVVQGDIQMHMSQSNASVLVNQLNDEFHQYVIMPMRI
;
A
#
# COMPACT_ATOMS: atom_id res chain seq x y z
N ILE A 1 2.35 -10.88 4.37
CA ILE A 1 1.95 -10.42 5.74
C ILE A 1 3.10 -10.68 6.73
N GLU A 2 3.69 -11.87 6.75
CA GLU A 2 4.77 -12.15 7.69
C GLU A 2 6.11 -11.51 7.31
N LEU A 3 6.40 -11.39 6.01
CA LEU A 3 7.60 -10.69 5.53
C LEU A 3 7.55 -9.19 5.80
N GLU A 4 6.40 -8.56 5.67
CA GLU A 4 6.22 -7.14 5.99
C GLU A 4 6.42 -6.88 7.48
N ARG A 5 5.81 -7.70 8.33
CA ARG A 5 6.02 -7.63 9.78
C ARG A 5 7.48 -7.87 10.14
N LEU A 6 8.12 -8.86 9.52
CA LEU A 6 9.53 -9.15 9.72
C LEU A 6 10.40 -7.96 9.27
N ALA A 7 10.14 -7.39 8.09
CA ALA A 7 10.86 -6.22 7.59
C ALA A 7 10.70 -5.00 8.50
N SER A 8 9.49 -4.77 9.03
CA SER A 8 9.23 -3.70 10.00
C SER A 8 10.01 -3.89 11.31
N GLU A 9 9.99 -5.10 11.86
CA GLU A 9 10.75 -5.41 13.09
C GLU A 9 12.26 -5.33 12.87
N LEU A 10 12.75 -5.82 11.73
CA LEU A 10 14.16 -5.69 11.35
C LEU A 10 14.55 -4.21 11.18
N GLY A 11 13.71 -3.40 10.55
CA GLY A 11 13.95 -1.96 10.40
C GLY A 11 14.09 -1.22 11.75
N LYS A 12 13.26 -1.59 12.73
CA LYS A 12 13.37 -1.05 14.09
C LYS A 12 14.66 -1.46 14.79
N MET A 13 15.14 -2.68 14.54
CA MET A 13 16.36 -3.22 15.17
C MET A 13 17.63 -2.69 14.52
N LEU A 14 17.62 -2.43 13.21
CA LEU A 14 18.78 -1.96 12.46
C LEU A 14 19.06 -0.47 12.71
N GLY A 15 18.04 0.34 13.03
CA GLY A 15 18.19 1.78 13.18
C GLY A 15 18.73 2.44 11.91
N GLU A 16 19.44 3.56 12.06
CA GLU A 16 20.07 4.31 10.95
C GLU A 16 21.49 3.80 10.59
N GLN A 17 21.89 2.63 11.07
CA GLN A 17 23.23 2.10 10.85
C GLN A 17 23.29 1.26 9.56
N ASP A 18 24.42 1.37 8.84
CA ASP A 18 24.79 0.53 7.67
C ASP A 18 25.11 -0.92 8.10
N ASN A 19 24.13 -1.63 8.64
CA ASN A 19 24.29 -3.01 9.04
C ASN A 19 23.97 -3.95 7.88
N GLN A 20 24.87 -4.90 7.63
CA GLN A 20 24.63 -5.94 6.64
C GLN A 20 23.69 -7.01 7.18
N VAL A 21 22.63 -7.30 6.44
CA VAL A 21 21.70 -8.39 6.70
C VAL A 21 22.05 -9.55 5.79
N THR A 22 22.24 -10.73 6.37
CA THR A 22 22.47 -11.96 5.60
C THR A 22 21.17 -12.70 5.39
N LEU A 23 20.81 -12.95 4.13
CA LEU A 23 19.65 -13.76 3.74
C LEU A 23 20.12 -15.14 3.26
N SER A 24 19.63 -16.19 3.88
CA SER A 24 19.90 -17.58 3.51
C SER A 24 18.60 -18.27 3.09
N PHE A 25 18.58 -18.79 1.88
CA PHE A 25 17.40 -19.44 1.30
C PHE A 25 17.58 -20.96 1.31
N GLY A 26 16.71 -21.65 2.04
CA GLY A 26 16.53 -23.11 1.98
C GLY A 26 15.36 -23.47 1.06
N ARG A 27 15.05 -24.77 1.00
CA ARG A 27 13.89 -25.25 0.24
C ARG A 27 12.56 -24.83 0.86
N GLU A 28 12.47 -24.80 2.18
CA GLU A 28 11.24 -24.54 2.91
C GLU A 28 11.34 -23.34 3.86
N PHE A 29 12.54 -22.78 4.03
CA PHE A 29 12.79 -21.75 5.02
C PHE A 29 13.62 -20.61 4.43
N LEU A 30 13.28 -19.40 4.85
CA LEU A 30 14.11 -18.21 4.75
C LEU A 30 14.71 -17.94 6.13
N GLN A 31 16.01 -17.76 6.20
CA GLN A 31 16.71 -17.33 7.39
C GLN A 31 17.29 -15.93 7.17
N VAL A 32 17.05 -15.05 8.10
CA VAL A 32 17.55 -13.69 8.09
C VAL A 32 18.42 -13.50 9.32
N SER A 33 19.69 -13.22 9.13
CA SER A 33 20.65 -13.00 10.21
C SER A 33 21.20 -11.59 10.14
N LEU A 34 21.24 -10.92 11.29
CA LEU A 34 21.78 -9.57 11.43
C LEU A 34 22.65 -9.48 12.69
N PRO A 35 23.74 -8.70 12.65
CA PRO A 35 24.50 -8.39 13.84
C PRO A 35 23.64 -7.49 14.76
N PHE A 36 23.72 -7.78 16.06
CA PHE A 36 23.03 -7.03 17.10
C PHE A 36 23.95 -6.84 18.29
N GLY A 37 23.99 -5.66 18.86
CA GLY A 37 24.79 -5.38 20.05
C GLY A 37 24.83 -3.89 20.36
N ASP A 38 25.40 -3.58 21.54
CA ASP A 38 25.61 -2.19 21.92
C ASP A 38 26.66 -1.53 21.01
N VAL A 39 26.48 -0.25 20.76
CA VAL A 39 27.37 0.55 19.92
C VAL A 39 28.21 1.42 20.86
N ASP A 40 29.50 1.47 20.63
CA ASP A 40 30.38 2.37 21.36
C ASP A 40 30.25 3.82 20.88
N SER A 41 30.97 4.73 21.52
CA SER A 41 30.99 6.16 21.17
C SER A 41 31.55 6.46 19.76
N ALA A 42 32.17 5.47 19.12
CA ALA A 42 32.71 5.55 17.76
C ALA A 42 31.76 4.89 16.73
N GLY A 43 30.57 4.38 17.15
CA GLY A 43 29.61 3.73 16.28
C GLY A 43 29.93 2.26 15.97
N GLN A 44 30.88 1.62 16.73
CA GLN A 44 31.23 0.22 16.51
C GLN A 44 30.43 -0.70 17.43
N ILE A 45 29.97 -1.83 16.89
CA ILE A 45 29.27 -2.85 17.70
C ILE A 45 30.24 -3.49 18.67
N THR A 46 30.01 -3.30 19.97
CA THR A 46 30.88 -3.80 21.04
C THR A 46 30.58 -5.25 21.44
N GLN A 47 29.40 -5.78 21.09
CA GLN A 47 29.02 -7.16 21.33
C GLN A 47 28.61 -7.80 20.00
N ASN A 48 29.32 -8.83 19.56
CA ASN A 48 29.00 -9.60 18.35
C ASN A 48 27.89 -10.63 18.63
N LEU A 49 26.71 -10.14 18.96
CA LEU A 49 25.51 -10.96 18.99
C LEU A 49 24.93 -11.07 17.58
N MET A 50 24.42 -12.24 17.22
CA MET A 50 23.69 -12.46 15.98
C MET A 50 22.24 -12.78 16.31
N VAL A 51 21.34 -11.96 15.80
CA VAL A 51 19.92 -12.27 15.83
C VAL A 51 19.57 -12.97 14.52
N THR A 52 18.95 -14.13 14.64
CA THR A 52 18.54 -14.94 13.48
C THR A 52 17.04 -15.18 13.53
N PHE A 53 16.36 -14.77 12.45
CA PHE A 53 14.96 -15.07 12.22
C PHE A 53 14.84 -16.17 11.21
N THR A 54 13.96 -17.12 11.46
CA THR A 54 13.66 -18.18 10.50
C THR A 54 12.18 -18.19 10.21
N ALA A 55 11.83 -18.02 8.95
CA ALA A 55 10.45 -18.06 8.46
C ALA A 55 10.25 -19.22 7.49
N ARG A 56 9.14 -19.93 7.62
CA ARG A 56 8.78 -20.97 6.66
C ARG A 56 8.27 -20.33 5.37
N LEU A 57 8.76 -20.82 4.25
CA LEU A 57 8.28 -20.39 2.93
C LEU A 57 6.88 -20.98 2.68
N ILE A 58 6.05 -20.20 1.99
CA ILE A 58 4.75 -20.67 1.52
C ILE A 58 5.00 -21.69 0.41
N ASP A 59 4.40 -22.89 0.56
CA ASP A 59 4.43 -23.91 -0.48
C ASP A 59 3.52 -23.47 -1.64
N GLY A 60 4.12 -23.03 -2.73
CA GLY A 60 3.40 -22.55 -3.90
C GLY A 60 4.26 -21.72 -4.83
N LYS A 61 3.88 -21.72 -6.09
CA LYS A 61 4.53 -20.85 -7.07
C LYS A 61 3.99 -19.43 -6.91
N PHE A 62 4.88 -18.45 -6.76
CA PHE A 62 4.50 -17.05 -6.75
C PHE A 62 3.75 -16.70 -8.05
N PRO A 63 2.56 -16.06 -7.98
CA PRO A 63 1.83 -15.67 -9.17
C PRO A 63 2.65 -14.69 -10.03
N ASP A 64 2.51 -14.80 -11.34
CA ASP A 64 3.12 -13.84 -12.25
C ASP A 64 2.42 -12.46 -12.10
N TYR A 65 3.03 -11.56 -11.36
CA TYR A 65 2.49 -10.23 -11.09
C TYR A 65 2.23 -9.40 -12.35
N ARG A 66 2.93 -9.69 -13.46
CA ARG A 66 2.72 -9.00 -14.74
C ARG A 66 1.31 -9.19 -15.29
N ARG A 67 0.64 -10.28 -14.89
CA ARG A 67 -0.75 -10.56 -15.31
C ARG A 67 -1.78 -9.70 -14.59
N VAL A 68 -1.44 -9.13 -13.44
CA VAL A 68 -2.32 -8.25 -12.68
C VAL A 68 -2.01 -6.77 -12.89
N MET A 69 -0.87 -6.46 -13.53
CA MET A 69 -0.54 -5.10 -13.93
C MET A 69 -1.55 -4.64 -14.99
N PRO A 70 -2.21 -3.49 -14.79
CA PRO A 70 -3.15 -2.98 -15.77
C PRO A 70 -2.41 -2.62 -17.08
N SER A 71 -3.01 -3.00 -18.18
CA SER A 71 -2.59 -2.59 -19.52
C SER A 71 -3.62 -1.61 -20.10
N ASN A 72 -3.18 -0.68 -20.91
CA ASN A 72 -4.05 0.28 -21.59
C ASN A 72 -4.88 1.16 -20.61
N THR A 73 -4.23 1.74 -19.64
CA THR A 73 -4.84 2.72 -18.74
C THR A 73 -5.05 4.04 -19.50
N ASP A 74 -6.30 4.41 -19.73
CA ASP A 74 -6.73 5.60 -20.46
C ASP A 74 -7.25 6.71 -19.54
N LYS A 75 -7.32 6.44 -18.23
CA LYS A 75 -7.79 7.37 -17.21
C LYS A 75 -6.73 7.55 -16.14
N LEU A 76 -6.52 8.81 -15.77
CA LEU A 76 -5.53 9.20 -14.79
C LEU A 76 -6.15 10.14 -13.76
N ALA A 77 -5.94 9.85 -12.49
CA ALA A 77 -6.26 10.78 -11.41
C ALA A 77 -5.01 11.09 -10.59
N LEU A 78 -4.76 12.36 -10.33
CA LEU A 78 -3.69 12.84 -9.47
C LEU A 78 -4.29 13.43 -8.20
N PHE A 79 -3.86 12.93 -7.05
CA PHE A 79 -4.29 13.35 -5.72
C PHE A 79 -3.11 13.79 -4.87
N ASN A 80 -3.38 14.71 -3.97
CA ASN A 80 -2.48 14.93 -2.84
C ASN A 80 -2.64 13.80 -1.81
N GLN A 81 -1.55 13.16 -1.44
CA GLN A 81 -1.52 11.98 -0.55
C GLN A 81 -2.10 12.29 0.84
N GLU A 82 -1.71 13.40 1.46
CA GLU A 82 -2.18 13.77 2.81
C GLU A 82 -3.69 13.98 2.83
N LYS A 83 -4.21 14.74 1.86
CA LYS A 83 -5.66 15.00 1.75
C LYS A 83 -6.44 13.72 1.51
N MET A 84 -5.93 12.82 0.67
CA MET A 84 -6.59 11.54 0.42
C MET A 84 -6.57 10.65 1.65
N THR A 85 -5.47 10.62 2.40
CA THR A 85 -5.35 9.90 3.67
C THR A 85 -6.39 10.39 4.69
N ASP A 86 -6.54 11.71 4.80
CA ASP A 86 -7.49 12.31 5.74
C ASP A 86 -8.95 12.01 5.37
N VAL A 87 -9.31 12.14 4.08
CA VAL A 87 -10.64 11.79 3.58
C VAL A 87 -10.94 10.32 3.82
N LEU A 88 -10.04 9.42 3.43
CA LEU A 88 -10.24 7.98 3.64
C LEU A 88 -10.37 7.61 5.11
N ARG A 89 -9.58 8.25 5.99
CA ARG A 89 -9.67 7.99 7.44
C ARG A 89 -11.06 8.32 7.98
N ARG A 90 -11.65 9.45 7.55
CA ARG A 90 -12.98 9.87 8.02
C ARG A 90 -14.09 9.04 7.39
N VAL A 91 -14.08 8.87 6.07
CA VAL A 91 -15.12 8.14 5.35
C VAL A 91 -15.16 6.66 5.75
N ALA A 92 -13.97 6.04 5.94
CA ALA A 92 -13.89 4.63 6.32
C ALA A 92 -14.50 4.31 7.71
N ILE A 93 -14.73 5.29 8.58
CA ILE A 93 -15.40 5.09 9.88
C ILE A 93 -16.81 4.49 9.67
N LEU A 94 -17.51 4.93 8.65
CA LEU A 94 -18.85 4.44 8.31
C LEU A 94 -18.85 3.37 7.21
N SER A 95 -17.69 2.81 6.89
CA SER A 95 -17.65 1.67 5.97
C SER A 95 -18.13 0.38 6.65
N ASN A 96 -18.64 -0.54 5.86
CA ASN A 96 -19.02 -1.87 6.35
C ASN A 96 -17.82 -2.57 7.00
N GLU A 97 -17.96 -3.08 8.21
CA GLU A 97 -16.87 -3.67 9.01
C GLU A 97 -16.16 -4.84 8.32
N LYS A 98 -16.88 -5.63 7.52
CA LYS A 98 -16.34 -6.80 6.84
C LYS A 98 -15.66 -6.46 5.52
N SER A 99 -16.31 -5.65 4.70
CA SER A 99 -15.82 -5.30 3.36
C SER A 99 -14.87 -4.12 3.37
N ARG A 100 -15.04 -3.19 4.34
CA ARG A 100 -14.32 -1.90 4.39
C ARG A 100 -14.39 -1.14 3.06
N GLY A 101 -15.53 -1.27 2.36
CA GLY A 101 -15.74 -0.71 1.05
C GLY A 101 -15.87 0.81 1.09
N VAL A 102 -15.14 1.47 0.20
CA VAL A 102 -15.29 2.90 -0.11
C VAL A 102 -15.48 3.06 -1.61
N VAL A 103 -16.36 3.95 -2.00
CA VAL A 103 -16.71 4.22 -3.40
C VAL A 103 -16.13 5.56 -3.80
N PHE A 104 -15.45 5.60 -4.92
CA PHE A 104 -14.94 6.81 -5.57
C PHE A 104 -15.76 7.08 -6.82
N ASN A 105 -16.38 8.23 -6.89
CA ASN A 105 -17.09 8.70 -8.08
C ASN A 105 -16.26 9.81 -8.74
N PHE A 106 -15.66 9.49 -9.88
CA PHE A 106 -14.82 10.39 -10.66
C PHE A 106 -15.71 11.17 -11.63
N ALA A 107 -15.78 12.47 -11.46
CA ALA A 107 -16.45 13.39 -12.36
C ALA A 107 -15.42 14.26 -13.13
N SER A 108 -15.86 14.85 -14.23
CA SER A 108 -14.97 15.66 -15.10
C SER A 108 -14.68 17.06 -14.56
N ASP A 109 -15.23 17.45 -13.42
CA ASP A 109 -15.14 18.78 -12.84
C ASP A 109 -13.91 18.98 -11.93
N GLY A 110 -13.08 17.97 -11.79
CA GLY A 110 -11.89 18.00 -10.93
C GLY A 110 -12.18 17.70 -9.46
N MET A 111 -13.41 17.30 -9.12
CA MET A 111 -13.79 16.82 -7.81
C MET A 111 -14.11 15.33 -7.88
N VAL A 112 -13.68 14.59 -6.88
CA VAL A 112 -14.00 13.17 -6.71
C VAL A 112 -14.78 13.01 -5.42
N GLU A 113 -15.99 12.45 -5.53
CA GLU A 113 -16.77 12.07 -4.37
C GLU A 113 -16.26 10.75 -3.82
N VAL A 114 -16.02 10.72 -2.52
CA VAL A 114 -15.64 9.51 -1.78
C VAL A 114 -16.73 9.22 -0.77
N ARG A 115 -17.35 8.06 -0.86
CA ARG A 115 -18.45 7.67 0.01
C ARG A 115 -18.26 6.27 0.59
N ALA A 116 -18.83 6.05 1.77
CA ALA A 116 -18.96 4.74 2.37
C ALA A 116 -20.31 4.65 3.12
N ASN A 117 -20.82 3.44 3.24
CA ASN A 117 -22.00 3.14 4.02
C ASN A 117 -21.82 1.84 4.82
N ASN A 118 -22.51 1.77 5.95
CA ASN A 118 -22.56 0.59 6.80
C ASN A 118 -23.86 -0.23 6.61
N ALA A 119 -24.00 -1.29 7.40
CA ALA A 119 -25.19 -2.14 7.36
C ALA A 119 -26.44 -1.44 7.93
N GLU A 120 -26.27 -0.46 8.78
CA GLU A 120 -27.31 0.36 9.40
C GLU A 120 -27.81 1.49 8.50
N GLN A 121 -27.23 1.60 7.27
CA GLN A 121 -27.51 2.66 6.30
C GLN A 121 -27.00 4.06 6.70
N ASP A 122 -26.09 4.13 7.66
CA ASP A 122 -25.34 5.37 7.85
C ASP A 122 -24.38 5.58 6.70
N GLU A 123 -24.25 6.82 6.26
CA GLU A 123 -23.43 7.19 5.10
C GLU A 123 -22.46 8.32 5.47
N ALA A 124 -21.23 8.17 4.98
CA ALA A 124 -20.27 9.26 4.95
C ALA A 124 -19.97 9.62 3.50
N VAL A 125 -19.98 10.91 3.20
CA VAL A 125 -19.67 11.46 1.88
C VAL A 125 -18.71 12.61 2.04
N GLU A 126 -17.60 12.57 1.33
CA GLU A 126 -16.64 13.69 1.25
C GLU A 126 -16.21 13.95 -0.19
N MET A 127 -15.84 15.19 -0.47
CA MET A 127 -15.32 15.60 -1.76
C MET A 127 -13.82 15.84 -1.66
N ILE A 128 -13.04 15.27 -2.58
CA ILE A 128 -11.61 15.51 -2.68
C ILE A 128 -11.27 16.10 -4.06
N GLN A 129 -10.42 17.10 -4.06
CA GLN A 129 -9.91 17.66 -5.30
C GLN A 129 -8.90 16.70 -5.95
N ALA A 130 -9.08 16.44 -7.24
CA ALA A 130 -8.16 15.62 -8.05
C ALA A 130 -7.98 16.27 -9.43
N LYS A 131 -6.81 16.08 -10.04
CA LYS A 131 -6.67 16.32 -11.48
C LYS A 131 -7.04 15.02 -12.20
N TYR A 132 -8.30 14.91 -12.59
CA TYR A 132 -8.82 13.73 -13.29
C TYR A 132 -8.86 13.96 -14.79
N GLN A 133 -8.40 12.95 -15.52
CA GLN A 133 -8.46 12.88 -16.97
C GLN A 133 -9.11 11.54 -17.35
N GLY A 134 -10.27 11.59 -17.96
CA GLY A 134 -11.04 10.42 -18.39
C GLY A 134 -12.54 10.67 -18.38
N GLU A 135 -13.28 9.69 -18.86
CA GLU A 135 -14.74 9.68 -18.76
C GLU A 135 -15.18 9.43 -17.31
N PRO A 136 -16.33 9.97 -16.89
CA PRO A 136 -16.87 9.71 -15.56
C PRO A 136 -16.93 8.21 -15.24
N MET A 137 -16.49 7.83 -14.06
CA MET A 137 -16.50 6.43 -13.63
C MET A 137 -16.63 6.31 -12.12
N GLU A 138 -17.14 5.15 -11.70
CA GLU A 138 -17.22 4.77 -10.30
C GLU A 138 -16.34 3.55 -10.04
N LEU A 139 -15.57 3.61 -8.96
CA LEU A 139 -14.71 2.53 -8.48
C LEU A 139 -14.90 2.33 -6.99
N SER A 140 -14.91 1.08 -6.58
CA SER A 140 -15.01 0.72 -5.17
C SER A 140 -13.74 0.01 -4.73
N PHE A 141 -13.21 0.37 -3.56
CA PHE A 141 -11.99 -0.21 -3.01
C PHE A 141 -12.16 -0.61 -1.55
N ASN A 142 -11.35 -1.55 -1.10
CA ASN A 142 -11.13 -1.74 0.31
C ASN A 142 -10.27 -0.57 0.84
N ALA A 143 -10.81 0.19 1.77
CA ALA A 143 -10.15 1.36 2.34
C ALA A 143 -8.79 1.02 2.97
N ALA A 144 -8.65 -0.17 3.59
CA ALA A 144 -7.40 -0.57 4.21
C ALA A 144 -6.28 -0.72 3.17
N TYR A 145 -6.56 -1.29 2.00
CA TYR A 145 -5.53 -1.43 0.95
C TYR A 145 -5.06 -0.09 0.39
N LEU A 146 -5.98 0.87 0.25
CA LEU A 146 -5.59 2.23 -0.12
C LEU A 146 -4.76 2.90 0.98
N GLN A 147 -5.15 2.74 2.25
CA GLN A 147 -4.43 3.30 3.40
C GLN A 147 -3.01 2.70 3.52
N ASP A 148 -2.85 1.40 3.24
CA ASP A 148 -1.53 0.74 3.24
C ASP A 148 -0.60 1.38 2.20
N VAL A 149 -1.09 1.64 0.99
CA VAL A 149 -0.31 2.34 -0.05
C VAL A 149 -0.01 3.77 0.36
N LEU A 150 -1.01 4.51 0.85
CA LEU A 150 -0.85 5.90 1.28
C LEU A 150 0.11 6.05 2.46
N GLY A 151 0.26 5.01 3.27
CA GLY A 151 1.19 4.98 4.41
C GLY A 151 2.67 4.90 4.01
N VAL A 152 2.98 4.50 2.77
CA VAL A 152 4.37 4.32 2.30
C VAL A 152 4.77 5.28 1.18
N VAL A 153 3.82 5.94 0.52
CA VAL A 153 4.08 6.97 -0.50
C VAL A 153 4.14 8.36 0.13
N GLN A 154 4.80 9.29 -0.54
CA GLN A 154 4.91 10.69 -0.09
C GLN A 154 4.56 11.65 -1.23
N GLY A 155 3.94 12.78 -0.88
CA GLY A 155 3.58 13.82 -1.85
C GLY A 155 2.37 13.44 -2.70
N ASP A 156 2.40 13.78 -3.98
CA ASP A 156 1.27 13.50 -4.87
C ASP A 156 1.31 12.07 -5.40
N ILE A 157 0.15 11.44 -5.54
CA ILE A 157 -0.03 10.09 -6.06
C ILE A 157 -0.81 10.09 -7.36
N GLN A 158 -0.49 9.15 -8.22
CA GLN A 158 -1.18 8.89 -9.48
C GLN A 158 -1.94 7.58 -9.40
N MET A 159 -3.19 7.60 -9.86
CA MET A 159 -4.01 6.39 -10.06
C MET A 159 -4.26 6.22 -11.55
N HIS A 160 -3.73 5.15 -12.12
CA HIS A 160 -3.92 4.79 -13.52
C HIS A 160 -5.02 3.75 -13.62
N MET A 161 -6.05 4.05 -14.37
CA MET A 161 -7.30 3.30 -14.44
C MET A 161 -7.70 3.03 -15.89
N SER A 162 -8.54 2.03 -16.10
CA SER A 162 -9.16 1.74 -17.39
C SER A 162 -10.68 1.53 -17.24
N GLN A 163 -11.10 0.36 -16.83
CA GLN A 163 -12.51 0.00 -16.62
C GLN A 163 -12.78 -0.22 -15.13
N SER A 164 -14.05 -0.11 -14.73
CA SER A 164 -14.47 -0.24 -13.32
C SER A 164 -14.20 -1.60 -12.67
N ASN A 165 -13.92 -2.62 -13.46
CA ASN A 165 -13.58 -3.97 -12.97
C ASN A 165 -12.11 -4.37 -13.20
N ALA A 166 -11.31 -3.48 -13.75
CA ALA A 166 -9.88 -3.71 -13.99
C ALA A 166 -9.04 -3.27 -12.79
N SER A 167 -7.87 -3.87 -12.64
CA SER A 167 -6.90 -3.45 -11.63
C SER A 167 -6.50 -1.98 -11.84
N VAL A 168 -6.23 -1.30 -10.75
CA VAL A 168 -5.75 0.09 -10.72
C VAL A 168 -4.30 0.09 -10.30
N LEU A 169 -3.46 0.79 -11.04
CA LEU A 169 -2.08 1.02 -10.69
C LEU A 169 -1.97 2.34 -9.94
N VAL A 170 -1.34 2.30 -8.78
CA VAL A 170 -1.05 3.48 -7.97
C VAL A 170 0.46 3.63 -7.84
N ASN A 171 0.96 4.81 -8.03
CA ASN A 171 2.36 5.16 -7.78
C ASN A 171 2.49 6.60 -7.29
N GLN A 172 3.60 6.92 -6.67
CA GLN A 172 3.96 8.29 -6.36
C GLN A 172 4.27 9.05 -7.66
N LEU A 173 3.92 10.32 -7.73
CA LEU A 173 4.23 11.16 -8.88
C LEU A 173 5.75 11.18 -9.13
N ASN A 174 6.15 10.91 -10.37
CA ASN A 174 7.55 10.80 -10.83
C ASN A 174 8.34 9.62 -10.23
N ASP A 175 7.68 8.64 -9.64
CA ASP A 175 8.30 7.39 -9.20
C ASP A 175 7.74 6.21 -10.03
N GLU A 176 8.57 5.67 -10.92
CA GLU A 176 8.23 4.52 -11.77
C GLU A 176 8.68 3.19 -11.15
N PHE A 177 9.51 3.23 -10.10
CA PHE A 177 10.08 2.03 -9.50
C PHE A 177 9.13 1.38 -8.49
N HIS A 178 8.39 2.19 -7.72
CA HIS A 178 7.45 1.69 -6.74
C HIS A 178 6.03 1.75 -7.28
N GLN A 179 5.49 0.58 -7.56
CA GLN A 179 4.18 0.41 -8.18
C GLN A 179 3.30 -0.47 -7.31
N TYR A 180 2.07 -0.01 -7.07
CA TYR A 180 1.08 -0.68 -6.24
C TYR A 180 -0.13 -1.01 -7.09
N VAL A 181 -0.55 -2.27 -7.10
CA VAL A 181 -1.74 -2.69 -7.85
C VAL A 181 -2.86 -3.00 -6.87
N ILE A 182 -3.98 -2.31 -7.05
CA ILE A 182 -5.18 -2.50 -6.22
C ILE A 182 -6.32 -2.99 -7.11
N MET A 183 -6.96 -4.08 -6.69
CA MET A 183 -8.15 -4.58 -7.38
C MET A 183 -9.38 -3.88 -6.84
N PRO A 184 -10.23 -3.28 -7.72
CA PRO A 184 -11.52 -2.77 -7.31
C PRO A 184 -12.42 -3.88 -6.76
N MET A 185 -13.29 -3.50 -5.85
CA MET A 185 -14.32 -4.36 -5.29
C MET A 185 -15.61 -4.24 -6.10
N ARG A 186 -16.41 -5.30 -6.09
CA ARG A 186 -17.82 -5.23 -6.47
C ARG A 186 -18.61 -5.04 -5.18
N ILE A 187 -19.29 -3.92 -5.08
CA ILE A 187 -20.20 -3.61 -3.97
C ILE A 187 -21.63 -3.79 -4.48
#